data_a240437d48878dbc09f103a99936b4c4
#
_entry.id   a240437d48878dbc09f103a99936b4c4
#
_cell.length_a   1.000
_cell.length_b   1.000
_cell.length_c   1.000
_cell.angle_alpha   90.00
_cell.angle_beta   90.00
_cell.angle_gamma   90.00
#
_symmetry.space_group_name_H-M   'P 1'
#
loop_
_entity.id
_entity.type
_entity.pdbx_description
1 polymer ?
#
loop_
_entity_poly.entity_id
_entity_poly.type
_entity_poly.pdbx_seq_one_letter_code
_entity_poly.pdbx_strand_id
1 'polypeptide(L)'
;MKLIYTDDHREHAGAKEMRYDQMIPMSESPERMDLVIQGLADAGFQDIVKPDVFPDDHIHAIHDPGFVRFLEVAYSLWKKEFGPGGFATAYTFGMRGMDQVPNESVHSMLSCYTFDVCVPIVAGTWKAVRSAVDVALTGSAAITAGERAVFSLCRPPGHHASGDLAGGYCYLNNAAIAAQFYLNAGIDRIAILDVDYHHGNGTQRIFYERNDVLYLSLHARPEDEYPFLMGYAQETGACEGENYNVNLPMPLATAWHDYREALQHAISRLQAYRPDVLIVSLGVDTYKDDPVGGFALESEDYLRIGELISLAGLPTHFILEGGYAMAALGRNVGNVITGFEK
;
A
#
# COMPACT_ATOMS: atom_id res chain seq x y z
N MET A 1 4.58 -5.02 20.28
CA MET A 1 4.86 -4.58 18.87
C MET A 1 5.07 -3.07 18.85
N LYS A 2 6.14 -2.58 18.21
CA LYS A 2 6.37 -1.15 17.96
C LYS A 2 5.47 -0.65 16.84
N LEU A 3 4.93 0.57 17.01
CA LEU A 3 4.12 1.28 16.02
C LEU A 3 4.94 2.47 15.53
N ILE A 4 5.27 2.53 14.25
CA ILE A 4 6.01 3.65 13.68
C ILE A 4 5.02 4.65 13.09
N TYR A 5 5.06 5.91 13.55
CA TYR A 5 4.07 6.92 13.18
C TYR A 5 4.63 8.34 13.19
N THR A 6 4.09 9.19 12.31
CA THR A 6 4.32 10.63 12.29
C THR A 6 3.04 11.39 11.95
N ASP A 7 2.88 12.61 12.50
CA ASP A 7 1.78 13.51 12.14
C ASP A 7 1.93 14.16 10.76
N ASP A 8 3.06 14.01 10.10
CA ASP A 8 3.33 14.61 8.78
C ASP A 8 2.34 14.12 7.70
N HIS A 9 1.73 12.95 7.88
CA HIS A 9 0.66 12.47 7.00
C HIS A 9 -0.53 13.44 6.88
N ARG A 10 -0.78 14.28 7.90
CA ARG A 10 -1.88 15.26 7.93
C ARG A 10 -1.72 16.38 6.91
N GLU A 11 -0.51 16.59 6.41
CA GLU A 11 -0.24 17.56 5.36
C GLU A 11 -0.92 17.16 4.01
N HIS A 12 -1.17 15.86 3.80
CA HIS A 12 -2.00 15.39 2.68
C HIS A 12 -3.47 15.39 3.08
N ALA A 13 -4.14 16.54 2.91
CA ALA A 13 -5.53 16.74 3.31
C ALA A 13 -6.28 17.71 2.39
N GLY A 14 -7.60 17.64 2.40
CA GLY A 14 -8.48 18.56 1.70
C GLY A 14 -8.61 18.30 0.19
N ALA A 15 -8.09 17.19 -0.31
CA ALA A 15 -8.30 16.73 -1.66
C ALA A 15 -9.75 16.22 -1.87
N LYS A 16 -10.14 16.15 -3.15
CA LYS A 16 -11.41 15.54 -3.56
C LYS A 16 -11.12 14.47 -4.61
N GLU A 17 -11.96 13.47 -4.65
CA GLU A 17 -11.93 12.42 -5.66
C GLU A 17 -13.17 12.50 -6.56
N MET A 18 -13.02 12.03 -7.79
CA MET A 18 -14.16 11.82 -8.68
C MET A 18 -14.69 10.41 -8.44
N ARG A 19 -15.94 10.33 -7.99
CA ARG A 19 -16.63 9.06 -7.85
C ARG A 19 -17.86 9.09 -8.75
N TYR A 20 -17.84 8.24 -9.79
CA TYR A 20 -18.81 8.29 -10.89
C TYR A 20 -18.88 9.70 -11.53
N ASP A 21 -19.96 10.43 -11.32
CA ASP A 21 -20.23 11.76 -11.87
C ASP A 21 -20.10 12.90 -10.83
N GLN A 22 -19.59 12.60 -9.63
CA GLN A 22 -19.54 13.54 -8.52
C GLN A 22 -18.14 13.73 -7.97
N MET A 23 -17.82 14.99 -7.63
CA MET A 23 -16.63 15.31 -6.85
C MET A 23 -16.98 15.26 -5.36
N ILE A 24 -16.46 14.25 -4.67
CA ILE A 24 -16.69 14.04 -3.24
C ILE A 24 -15.39 14.25 -2.44
N PRO A 25 -15.44 14.48 -1.12
CA PRO A 25 -14.26 14.39 -0.27
C PRO A 25 -13.58 13.03 -0.45
N MET A 26 -12.27 13.02 -0.47
CA MET A 26 -11.49 11.79 -0.63
C MET A 26 -11.74 10.84 0.54
N SER A 27 -11.99 9.56 0.25
CA SER A 27 -12.20 8.52 1.27
C SER A 27 -10.92 8.26 2.06
N GLU A 28 -9.76 8.34 1.40
CA GLU A 28 -8.44 8.29 2.02
C GLU A 28 -8.16 9.63 2.73
N SER A 29 -8.45 9.72 4.02
CA SER A 29 -8.39 10.96 4.80
C SER A 29 -7.50 10.84 6.04
N PRO A 30 -6.98 11.98 6.59
CA PRO A 30 -6.15 11.97 7.80
C PRO A 30 -6.83 11.34 9.02
N GLU A 31 -8.15 11.45 9.13
CA GLU A 31 -8.94 10.95 10.25
C GLU A 31 -8.87 9.42 10.36
N ARG A 32 -8.57 8.71 9.26
CA ARG A 32 -8.32 7.26 9.29
C ARG A 32 -7.25 6.89 10.30
N MET A 33 -6.15 7.65 10.35
CA MET A 33 -5.03 7.40 11.25
C MET A 33 -5.40 7.57 12.72
N ASP A 34 -6.25 8.56 13.05
CA ASP A 34 -6.73 8.75 14.42
C ASP A 34 -7.49 7.53 14.90
N LEU A 35 -8.35 6.97 14.05
CA LEU A 35 -9.12 5.76 14.36
C LEU A 35 -8.24 4.51 14.46
N VAL A 36 -7.25 4.37 13.59
CA VAL A 36 -6.28 3.26 13.65
C VAL A 36 -5.49 3.31 14.96
N ILE A 37 -4.94 4.47 15.32
CA ILE A 37 -4.18 4.65 16.57
C ILE A 37 -5.07 4.37 17.78
N GLN A 38 -6.32 4.87 17.78
CA GLN A 38 -7.25 4.60 18.87
C GLN A 38 -7.57 3.11 18.98
N GLY A 39 -7.86 2.42 17.86
CA GLY A 39 -8.15 0.99 17.85
C GLY A 39 -6.97 0.13 18.30
N LEU A 40 -5.75 0.50 17.93
CA LEU A 40 -4.53 -0.14 18.43
C LEU A 40 -4.34 0.10 19.94
N ALA A 41 -4.60 1.31 20.43
CA ALA A 41 -4.52 1.63 21.85
C ALA A 41 -5.56 0.86 22.67
N ASP A 42 -6.80 0.74 22.17
CA ASP A 42 -7.87 -0.05 22.79
C ASP A 42 -7.52 -1.56 22.82
N ALA A 43 -6.76 -2.03 21.85
CA ALA A 43 -6.22 -3.39 21.80
C ALA A 43 -4.94 -3.59 22.64
N GLY A 44 -4.43 -2.55 23.29
CA GLY A 44 -3.25 -2.60 24.18
C GLY A 44 -1.92 -2.28 23.52
N PHE A 45 -1.91 -1.84 22.27
CA PHE A 45 -0.69 -1.47 21.52
C PHE A 45 -0.49 0.05 21.57
N GLN A 46 0.51 0.52 22.34
CA GLN A 46 0.74 1.95 22.60
C GLN A 46 2.21 2.38 22.45
N ASP A 47 3.09 1.47 22.01
CA ASP A 47 4.53 1.76 21.82
C ASP A 47 4.74 2.49 20.49
N ILE A 48 4.42 3.80 20.48
CA ILE A 48 4.54 4.66 19.29
C ILE A 48 5.95 5.25 19.22
N VAL A 49 6.63 5.01 18.11
CA VAL A 49 7.99 5.47 17.79
C VAL A 49 7.93 6.42 16.60
N LYS A 50 8.61 7.56 16.70
CA LYS A 50 8.77 8.48 15.56
C LYS A 50 9.75 7.89 14.55
N PRO A 51 9.52 8.12 13.24
CA PRO A 51 10.45 7.65 12.22
C PRO A 51 11.78 8.41 12.28
N ASP A 52 12.84 7.69 11.93
CA ASP A 52 14.11 8.27 11.53
C ASP A 52 14.00 8.85 10.10
N VAL A 53 14.94 9.69 9.70
CA VAL A 53 15.01 10.26 8.35
C VAL A 53 16.05 9.49 7.54
N PHE A 54 15.67 8.98 6.38
CA PHE A 54 16.53 8.22 5.50
C PHE A 54 16.90 8.99 4.23
N PRO A 55 18.03 8.68 3.57
CA PRO A 55 18.38 9.23 2.27
C PRO A 55 17.37 8.82 1.18
N ASP A 56 17.20 9.68 0.17
CA ASP A 56 16.28 9.43 -0.96
C ASP A 56 16.77 8.29 -1.88
N ASP A 57 18.01 7.84 -1.73
CA ASP A 57 18.57 6.68 -2.45
C ASP A 57 17.69 5.44 -2.28
N HIS A 58 17.03 5.26 -1.13
CA HIS A 58 16.08 4.16 -0.90
C HIS A 58 14.83 4.30 -1.77
N ILE A 59 14.35 5.52 -2.04
CA ILE A 59 13.24 5.78 -2.94
C ILE A 59 13.67 5.50 -4.38
N HIS A 60 14.83 5.99 -4.78
CA HIS A 60 15.37 5.82 -6.14
C HIS A 60 15.77 4.37 -6.47
N ALA A 61 15.93 3.51 -5.46
CA ALA A 61 16.14 2.08 -5.69
C ALA A 61 14.90 1.36 -6.25
N ILE A 62 13.72 1.95 -6.11
CA ILE A 62 12.43 1.41 -6.58
C ILE A 62 11.78 2.31 -7.63
N HIS A 63 11.83 3.62 -7.42
CA HIS A 63 11.08 4.58 -8.23
C HIS A 63 11.99 5.37 -9.18
N ASP A 64 11.46 5.61 -10.38
CA ASP A 64 12.11 6.43 -11.40
C ASP A 64 12.42 7.84 -10.89
N PRO A 65 13.62 8.38 -11.10
CA PRO A 65 13.97 9.73 -10.62
C PRO A 65 13.09 10.85 -11.19
N GLY A 66 12.60 10.72 -12.40
CA GLY A 66 11.67 11.68 -13.03
C GLY A 66 10.31 11.65 -12.35
N PHE A 67 9.84 10.46 -11.98
CA PHE A 67 8.61 10.27 -11.23
C PHE A 67 8.72 10.86 -9.81
N VAL A 68 9.81 10.61 -9.10
CA VAL A 68 10.05 11.18 -7.77
C VAL A 68 10.09 12.72 -7.85
N ARG A 69 10.84 13.27 -8.82
CA ARG A 69 10.87 14.72 -9.06
C ARG A 69 9.47 15.28 -9.38
N PHE A 70 8.66 14.55 -10.15
CA PHE A 70 7.27 14.97 -10.39
C PHE A 70 6.50 15.15 -9.09
N LEU A 71 6.52 14.17 -8.18
CA LEU A 71 5.82 14.25 -6.90
C LEU A 71 6.29 15.44 -6.05
N GLU A 72 7.59 15.74 -6.09
CA GLU A 72 8.19 16.86 -5.37
C GLU A 72 7.72 18.23 -5.90
N VAL A 73 7.62 18.39 -7.22
CA VAL A 73 7.41 19.71 -7.82
C VAL A 73 5.96 19.95 -8.30
N ALA A 74 5.15 18.92 -8.45
CA ALA A 74 3.84 18.99 -9.13
C ALA A 74 2.92 20.07 -8.54
N TYR A 75 2.79 20.15 -7.21
CA TYR A 75 1.93 21.19 -6.62
C TYR A 75 2.50 22.59 -6.81
N SER A 76 3.82 22.78 -6.76
CA SER A 76 4.44 24.08 -6.97
C SER A 76 4.23 24.58 -8.40
N LEU A 77 4.31 23.70 -9.39
CA LEU A 77 4.03 23.99 -10.79
C LEU A 77 2.53 24.28 -10.99
N TRP A 78 1.65 23.47 -10.41
CA TRP A 78 0.21 23.67 -10.43
C TRP A 78 -0.16 25.05 -9.84
N LYS A 79 0.35 25.37 -8.65
CA LYS A 79 0.12 26.66 -8.00
C LYS A 79 0.60 27.85 -8.83
N LYS A 80 1.72 27.70 -9.53
CA LYS A 80 2.25 28.75 -10.43
C LYS A 80 1.29 29.04 -11.58
N GLU A 81 0.62 28.00 -12.12
CA GLU A 81 -0.26 28.11 -13.27
C GLU A 81 -1.69 28.53 -12.88
N PHE A 82 -2.24 27.97 -11.80
CA PHE A 82 -3.65 28.12 -11.41
C PHE A 82 -3.87 28.95 -10.14
N GLY A 83 -2.80 29.39 -9.48
CA GLY A 83 -2.88 30.11 -8.20
C GLY A 83 -2.93 29.17 -6.99
N PRO A 84 -2.97 29.73 -5.76
CA PRO A 84 -3.00 28.97 -4.53
C PRO A 84 -4.35 28.27 -4.30
N GLY A 85 -4.32 27.10 -3.65
CA GLY A 85 -5.50 26.29 -3.36
C GLY A 85 -5.79 25.24 -4.44
N GLY A 86 -6.81 24.43 -4.21
CA GLY A 86 -7.14 23.30 -5.07
C GLY A 86 -6.12 22.15 -4.98
N PHE A 87 -6.19 21.26 -5.93
CA PHE A 87 -5.31 20.10 -6.06
C PHE A 87 -4.97 19.86 -7.53
N ALA A 88 -3.76 19.35 -7.79
CA ALA A 88 -3.36 18.95 -9.12
C ALA A 88 -3.86 17.51 -9.38
N THR A 89 -4.48 17.30 -10.55
CA THR A 89 -4.91 15.98 -11.01
C THR A 89 -4.78 15.88 -12.52
N ALA A 90 -4.56 14.68 -13.04
CA ALA A 90 -4.54 14.42 -14.46
C ALA A 90 -5.97 14.45 -15.04
N TYR A 91 -6.09 14.91 -16.29
CA TYR A 91 -7.31 14.76 -17.09
C TYR A 91 -7.05 14.05 -18.43
N THR A 92 -5.80 13.64 -18.64
CA THR A 92 -5.38 12.81 -19.77
C THR A 92 -4.28 11.88 -19.29
N PHE A 93 -4.16 10.73 -19.94
CA PHE A 93 -3.20 9.69 -19.57
C PHE A 93 -2.42 9.27 -20.81
N GLY A 94 -1.23 8.69 -20.59
CA GLY A 94 -0.38 8.18 -21.65
C GLY A 94 -1.10 7.15 -22.54
N MET A 95 -0.80 7.18 -23.85
CA MET A 95 -1.35 6.23 -24.81
C MET A 95 -0.51 4.97 -24.84
N ARG A 96 -1.15 3.79 -24.76
CA ARG A 96 -0.46 2.50 -24.84
C ARG A 96 0.26 2.35 -26.19
N GLY A 97 1.47 1.79 -26.14
CA GLY A 97 2.27 1.51 -27.34
C GLY A 97 2.94 2.73 -27.96
N MET A 98 2.93 3.87 -27.27
CA MET A 98 3.68 5.06 -27.68
C MET A 98 4.63 5.50 -26.56
N ASP A 99 5.84 5.93 -26.94
CA ASP A 99 6.79 6.49 -25.99
C ASP A 99 6.23 7.77 -25.35
N GLN A 100 6.35 7.86 -24.05
CA GLN A 100 5.93 9.00 -23.25
C GLN A 100 7.17 9.84 -22.94
N VAL A 101 7.16 11.11 -23.33
CA VAL A 101 8.25 12.04 -23.03
C VAL A 101 7.68 13.20 -22.23
N PRO A 102 7.79 13.16 -20.88
CA PRO A 102 7.32 14.26 -20.05
C PRO A 102 8.16 15.51 -20.31
N ASN A 103 7.52 16.66 -20.28
CA ASN A 103 8.17 17.96 -20.34
C ASN A 103 7.96 18.70 -19.01
N GLU A 104 8.47 19.92 -18.88
CA GLU A 104 8.41 20.75 -17.66
C GLU A 104 6.98 21.24 -17.30
N SER A 105 5.95 20.94 -18.10
CA SER A 105 4.57 21.29 -17.80
C SER A 105 3.98 20.35 -16.77
N VAL A 106 3.27 20.89 -15.78
CA VAL A 106 2.54 20.08 -14.78
C VAL A 106 1.53 19.14 -15.43
N HIS A 107 0.89 19.53 -16.53
CA HIS A 107 -0.05 18.67 -17.26
C HIS A 107 0.64 17.46 -17.90
N SER A 108 1.81 17.69 -18.50
CA SER A 108 2.59 16.60 -19.09
C SER A 108 3.07 15.62 -18.03
N MET A 109 3.58 16.13 -16.90
CA MET A 109 4.02 15.29 -15.79
C MET A 109 2.86 14.49 -15.17
N LEU A 110 1.72 15.13 -14.88
CA LEU A 110 0.52 14.45 -14.38
C LEU A 110 0.08 13.33 -15.33
N SER A 111 0.01 13.62 -16.64
CA SER A 111 -0.41 12.64 -17.66
C SER A 111 0.55 11.46 -17.81
N CYS A 112 1.85 11.70 -17.57
CA CYS A 112 2.90 10.69 -17.71
C CYS A 112 3.02 9.78 -16.47
N TYR A 113 2.89 10.37 -15.28
CA TYR A 113 3.23 9.72 -14.00
C TYR A 113 2.03 9.30 -13.16
N THR A 114 0.81 9.39 -13.72
CA THR A 114 -0.39 8.84 -13.06
C THR A 114 -1.14 7.92 -14.01
N PHE A 115 -1.82 6.90 -13.48
CA PHE A 115 -2.64 6.00 -14.30
C PHE A 115 -4.15 6.17 -14.05
N ASP A 116 -4.53 6.96 -13.04
CA ASP A 116 -5.92 7.32 -12.73
C ASP A 116 -6.03 8.73 -12.13
N VAL A 117 -7.24 9.11 -11.74
CA VAL A 117 -7.57 10.42 -11.14
C VAL A 117 -7.66 10.38 -9.61
N CYS A 118 -7.37 9.23 -8.98
CA CYS A 118 -7.50 9.02 -7.55
C CYS A 118 -6.24 9.40 -6.75
N VAL A 119 -5.33 10.15 -7.37
CA VAL A 119 -4.08 10.64 -6.74
C VAL A 119 -3.96 12.17 -6.84
N PRO A 120 -4.89 12.91 -6.24
CA PRO A 120 -4.84 14.37 -6.25
C PRO A 120 -3.64 14.87 -5.43
N ILE A 121 -2.87 15.81 -5.99
CA ILE A 121 -1.68 16.38 -5.33
C ILE A 121 -2.04 17.74 -4.73
N VAL A 122 -1.97 17.85 -3.40
CA VAL A 122 -2.14 19.09 -2.62
C VAL A 122 -0.79 19.63 -2.14
N ALA A 123 -0.80 20.78 -1.48
CA ALA A 123 0.42 21.46 -1.03
C ALA A 123 1.35 20.58 -0.18
N GLY A 124 0.78 19.74 0.65
CA GLY A 124 1.54 18.90 1.59
C GLY A 124 1.71 17.45 1.15
N THR A 125 1.27 17.07 -0.06
CA THR A 125 1.35 15.67 -0.53
C THR A 125 2.78 15.13 -0.49
N TRP A 126 3.75 15.87 -1.04
CA TRP A 126 5.15 15.40 -1.05
C TRP A 126 5.68 15.16 0.37
N LYS A 127 5.39 16.07 1.30
CA LYS A 127 5.84 15.92 2.69
C LYS A 127 5.23 14.64 3.34
N ALA A 128 3.93 14.42 3.16
CA ALA A 128 3.26 13.24 3.70
C ALA A 128 3.78 11.93 3.07
N VAL A 129 3.91 11.91 1.74
CA VAL A 129 4.42 10.76 0.99
C VAL A 129 5.85 10.41 1.39
N ARG A 130 6.71 11.43 1.46
CA ARG A 130 8.12 11.24 1.85
C ARG A 130 8.26 10.73 3.28
N SER A 131 7.47 11.26 4.21
CA SER A 131 7.49 10.79 5.60
C SER A 131 6.87 9.41 5.78
N ALA A 132 5.91 8.99 4.93
CA ALA A 132 5.42 7.60 4.93
C ALA A 132 6.55 6.61 4.57
N VAL A 133 7.44 6.98 3.67
CA VAL A 133 8.67 6.19 3.38
C VAL A 133 9.57 6.09 4.60
N ASP A 134 9.81 7.19 5.33
CA ASP A 134 10.60 7.15 6.56
C ASP A 134 9.95 6.26 7.63
N VAL A 135 8.62 6.25 7.72
CA VAL A 135 7.87 5.33 8.60
C VAL A 135 8.14 3.87 8.21
N ALA A 136 8.04 3.52 6.91
CA ALA A 136 8.32 2.18 6.42
C ALA A 136 9.78 1.76 6.67
N LEU A 137 10.73 2.63 6.34
CA LEU A 137 12.17 2.35 6.51
C LEU A 137 12.58 2.21 7.97
N THR A 138 12.00 3.00 8.89
CA THR A 138 12.22 2.84 10.33
C THR A 138 11.73 1.49 10.82
N GLY A 139 10.55 1.04 10.33
CA GLY A 139 10.06 -0.31 10.59
C GLY A 139 11.01 -1.39 10.06
N SER A 140 11.52 -1.19 8.86
CA SER A 140 12.49 -2.11 8.25
C SER A 140 13.80 -2.19 9.05
N ALA A 141 14.32 -1.06 9.51
CA ALA A 141 15.52 -1.01 10.35
C ALA A 141 15.30 -1.73 11.70
N ALA A 142 14.11 -1.58 12.31
CA ALA A 142 13.77 -2.26 13.55
C ALA A 142 13.71 -3.79 13.40
N ILE A 143 13.10 -4.31 12.33
CA ILE A 143 13.11 -5.75 12.01
C ILE A 143 14.55 -6.23 11.76
N THR A 144 15.35 -5.51 10.98
CA THR A 144 16.75 -5.84 10.74
C THR A 144 17.58 -5.86 12.04
N ALA A 145 17.23 -5.02 13.01
CA ALA A 145 17.83 -4.98 14.34
C ALA A 145 17.34 -6.11 15.28
N GLY A 146 16.42 -6.98 14.83
CA GLY A 146 15.97 -8.16 15.56
C GLY A 146 14.58 -8.06 16.21
N GLU A 147 13.80 -7.01 15.93
CA GLU A 147 12.39 -7.01 16.34
C GLU A 147 11.62 -8.13 15.61
N ARG A 148 10.76 -8.82 16.36
CA ARG A 148 9.93 -9.91 15.81
C ARG A 148 8.82 -9.37 14.92
N ALA A 149 8.24 -8.24 15.30
CA ALA A 149 7.17 -7.61 14.55
C ALA A 149 7.13 -6.10 14.77
N VAL A 150 6.81 -5.37 13.71
CA VAL A 150 6.67 -3.91 13.69
C VAL A 150 5.47 -3.54 12.82
N PHE A 151 4.77 -2.47 13.17
CA PHE A 151 3.72 -1.92 12.34
C PHE A 151 4.03 -0.48 11.93
N SER A 152 4.27 -0.28 10.65
CA SER A 152 4.45 1.03 10.00
C SER A 152 3.10 1.60 9.59
N LEU A 153 2.68 2.66 10.28
CA LEU A 153 1.42 3.36 10.05
C LEU A 153 1.60 4.36 8.89
N CYS A 154 1.81 3.81 7.69
CA CYS A 154 2.02 4.61 6.48
C CYS A 154 0.71 5.27 6.03
N ARG A 155 0.78 6.55 5.71
CA ARG A 155 -0.24 7.29 4.98
C ARG A 155 0.42 8.47 4.24
N PRO A 156 0.16 8.61 2.93
CA PRO A 156 -0.69 7.79 2.04
C PRO A 156 -0.27 6.32 1.94
N PRO A 157 -1.20 5.42 1.47
CA PRO A 157 -0.88 4.03 1.17
C PRO A 157 0.08 3.90 -0.03
N GLY A 158 0.50 2.67 -0.37
CA GLY A 158 1.56 2.49 -1.36
C GLY A 158 1.34 1.42 -2.42
N HIS A 159 0.56 0.39 -2.20
CA HIS A 159 0.58 -0.84 -3.00
C HIS A 159 0.15 -0.68 -4.48
N HIS A 160 -0.58 0.39 -4.83
CA HIS A 160 -0.92 0.69 -6.23
C HIS A 160 0.18 1.45 -6.98
N ALA A 161 1.11 2.13 -6.30
CA ALA A 161 2.19 2.87 -6.95
C ALA A 161 3.22 1.91 -7.56
N SER A 162 3.47 2.01 -8.86
CA SER A 162 4.54 1.29 -9.53
C SER A 162 5.86 2.06 -9.50
N GLY A 163 6.87 1.59 -10.20
CA GLY A 163 8.17 2.27 -10.27
C GLY A 163 8.09 3.70 -10.82
N ASP A 164 7.09 3.99 -11.63
CA ASP A 164 6.95 5.24 -12.38
C ASP A 164 5.51 5.79 -12.50
N LEU A 165 4.54 5.20 -11.79
CA LEU A 165 3.13 5.60 -11.88
C LEU A 165 2.47 5.62 -10.51
N ALA A 166 1.76 6.70 -10.21
CA ALA A 166 0.86 6.85 -9.07
C ALA A 166 -0.59 6.56 -9.48
N GLY A 167 -1.39 6.04 -8.57
CA GLY A 167 -2.81 5.74 -8.73
C GLY A 167 -3.40 5.15 -7.46
N GLY A 168 -4.73 5.02 -7.35
CA GLY A 168 -5.40 4.39 -6.22
C GLY A 168 -4.97 4.93 -4.86
N TYR A 169 -4.92 6.23 -4.66
CA TYR A 169 -4.44 6.91 -3.45
C TYR A 169 -2.93 6.74 -3.15
N CYS A 170 -2.19 5.97 -3.97
CA CYS A 170 -0.79 5.61 -3.75
C CYS A 170 0.15 6.47 -4.61
N TYR A 171 1.21 6.98 -3.98
CA TYR A 171 2.22 7.84 -4.62
C TYR A 171 3.59 7.18 -4.66
N LEU A 172 4.11 6.67 -3.54
CA LEU A 172 5.31 5.83 -3.47
C LEU A 172 4.93 4.48 -2.85
N ASN A 173 5.56 3.42 -3.29
CA ASN A 173 5.27 2.06 -2.81
C ASN A 173 6.06 1.75 -1.54
N ASN A 174 5.44 1.99 -0.39
CA ASN A 174 6.05 1.81 0.92
C ASN A 174 6.54 0.36 1.15
N ALA A 175 5.75 -0.64 0.73
CA ALA A 175 6.09 -2.05 0.88
C ALA A 175 7.26 -2.47 -0.02
N ALA A 176 7.30 -1.96 -1.27
CA ALA A 176 8.39 -2.25 -2.19
C ALA A 176 9.70 -1.60 -1.73
N ILE A 177 9.66 -0.36 -1.23
CA ILE A 177 10.82 0.33 -0.67
C ILE A 177 11.34 -0.42 0.57
N ALA A 178 10.45 -0.89 1.45
CA ALA A 178 10.81 -1.72 2.60
C ALA A 178 11.47 -3.04 2.18
N ALA A 179 10.91 -3.72 1.16
CA ALA A 179 11.49 -4.96 0.62
C ALA A 179 12.90 -4.73 0.07
N GLN A 180 13.08 -3.66 -0.71
CA GLN A 180 14.39 -3.31 -1.25
C GLN A 180 15.41 -2.94 -0.15
N PHE A 181 14.96 -2.29 0.92
CA PHE A 181 15.83 -2.02 2.08
C PHE A 181 16.36 -3.31 2.70
N TYR A 182 15.52 -4.34 2.89
CA TYR A 182 15.94 -5.63 3.41
C TYR A 182 16.96 -6.31 2.51
N LEU A 183 16.72 -6.32 1.19
CA LEU A 183 17.66 -6.89 0.21
C LEU A 183 19.01 -6.16 0.24
N ASN A 184 19.01 -4.83 0.33
CA ASN A 184 20.24 -4.02 0.46
C ASN A 184 20.98 -4.30 1.79
N ALA A 185 20.27 -4.70 2.84
CA ALA A 185 20.84 -5.13 4.12
C ALA A 185 21.37 -6.57 4.12
N GLY A 186 21.30 -7.28 2.99
CA GLY A 186 21.80 -8.65 2.82
C GLY A 186 20.83 -9.75 3.26
N ILE A 187 19.53 -9.45 3.32
CA ILE A 187 18.46 -10.44 3.51
C ILE A 187 18.06 -10.94 2.12
N ASP A 188 18.18 -12.26 1.88
CA ASP A 188 18.13 -12.80 0.51
C ASP A 188 16.72 -13.02 -0.03
N ARG A 189 15.73 -13.32 0.83
CA ARG A 189 14.38 -13.70 0.41
C ARG A 189 13.33 -12.96 1.20
N ILE A 190 12.58 -12.14 0.49
CA ILE A 190 11.47 -11.36 1.06
C ILE A 190 10.16 -11.89 0.52
N ALA A 191 9.13 -11.91 1.35
CA ALA A 191 7.76 -12.10 0.87
C ALA A 191 6.92 -10.87 1.22
N ILE A 192 6.04 -10.48 0.31
CA ILE A 192 5.00 -9.48 0.53
C ILE A 192 3.66 -10.20 0.43
N LEU A 193 2.90 -10.23 1.52
CA LEU A 193 1.53 -10.70 1.59
C LEU A 193 0.60 -9.48 1.64
N ASP A 194 -0.12 -9.25 0.57
CA ASP A 194 -1.07 -8.17 0.42
C ASP A 194 -2.48 -8.69 0.73
N VAL A 195 -3.09 -8.18 1.79
CA VAL A 195 -4.42 -8.56 2.26
C VAL A 195 -5.44 -7.42 2.13
N ASP A 196 -5.06 -6.35 1.42
CA ASP A 196 -5.97 -5.30 0.98
C ASP A 196 -7.04 -5.88 0.05
N TYR A 197 -8.22 -5.25 0.02
CA TYR A 197 -9.32 -5.65 -0.86
C TYR A 197 -8.96 -5.48 -2.34
N HIS A 198 -8.16 -4.44 -2.65
CA HIS A 198 -7.75 -4.14 -4.01
C HIS A 198 -6.44 -4.84 -4.36
N HIS A 199 -6.29 -5.21 -5.63
CA HIS A 199 -5.03 -5.76 -6.11
C HIS A 199 -3.91 -4.73 -6.04
N GLY A 200 -2.79 -5.04 -5.38
CA GLY A 200 -1.60 -4.19 -5.32
C GLY A 200 -0.81 -4.23 -6.64
N ASN A 201 -1.42 -3.67 -7.69
CA ASN A 201 -0.87 -3.69 -9.05
C ASN A 201 0.50 -3.03 -9.19
N GLY A 202 0.79 -2.06 -8.35
CA GLY A 202 2.10 -1.40 -8.31
C GLY A 202 3.18 -2.33 -7.78
N THR A 203 2.91 -3.00 -6.67
CA THR A 203 3.81 -4.00 -6.08
C THR A 203 4.06 -5.16 -7.05
N GLN A 204 2.99 -5.72 -7.65
CA GLN A 204 3.12 -6.73 -8.69
C GLN A 204 4.05 -6.25 -9.81
N ARG A 205 3.83 -5.04 -10.36
CA ARG A 205 4.63 -4.53 -11.48
C ARG A 205 6.10 -4.37 -11.14
N ILE A 206 6.43 -3.91 -9.92
CA ILE A 206 7.81 -3.71 -9.46
C ILE A 206 8.57 -5.04 -9.38
N PHE A 207 7.93 -6.11 -8.91
CA PHE A 207 8.59 -7.39 -8.68
C PHE A 207 8.30 -8.46 -9.74
N TYR A 208 7.56 -8.15 -10.80
CA TYR A 208 7.04 -9.13 -11.76
C TYR A 208 8.11 -9.96 -12.48
N GLU A 209 9.31 -9.42 -12.68
CA GLU A 209 10.44 -10.08 -13.32
C GLU A 209 11.56 -10.46 -12.33
N ARG A 210 11.28 -10.41 -11.02
CA ARG A 210 12.25 -10.64 -9.94
C ARG A 210 11.91 -11.90 -9.18
N ASN A 211 12.96 -12.64 -8.72
CA ASN A 211 12.85 -13.88 -7.95
C ASN A 211 13.30 -13.75 -6.49
N ASP A 212 13.74 -12.56 -6.07
CA ASP A 212 14.17 -12.24 -4.71
C ASP A 212 13.03 -11.78 -3.80
N VAL A 213 11.85 -11.47 -4.38
CA VAL A 213 10.62 -11.11 -3.66
C VAL A 213 9.46 -11.97 -4.16
N LEU A 214 8.84 -12.74 -3.25
CA LEU A 214 7.59 -13.42 -3.52
C LEU A 214 6.43 -12.47 -3.19
N TYR A 215 5.61 -12.12 -4.18
CA TYR A 215 4.41 -11.32 -4.00
C TYR A 215 3.16 -12.20 -4.02
N LEU A 216 2.30 -12.06 -2.98
CA LEU A 216 1.03 -12.77 -2.88
C LEU A 216 -0.06 -11.74 -2.56
N SER A 217 -1.15 -11.73 -3.34
CA SER A 217 -2.24 -10.78 -3.15
C SER A 217 -3.59 -11.47 -3.11
N LEU A 218 -4.37 -11.17 -2.06
CA LEU A 218 -5.75 -11.61 -1.85
C LEU A 218 -6.69 -10.43 -2.13
N HIS A 219 -7.39 -10.44 -3.24
CA HIS A 219 -8.14 -9.26 -3.69
C HIS A 219 -9.42 -9.60 -4.45
N ALA A 220 -10.25 -8.60 -4.70
CA ALA A 220 -11.42 -8.73 -5.54
C ALA A 220 -11.02 -9.00 -7.01
N ARG A 221 -11.84 -9.79 -7.71
CA ARG A 221 -11.57 -10.12 -9.12
C ARG A 221 -11.49 -8.85 -9.98
N PRO A 222 -10.52 -8.78 -10.91
CA PRO A 222 -10.37 -7.63 -11.82
C PRO A 222 -11.61 -7.36 -12.69
N GLU A 223 -12.46 -8.36 -12.91
CA GLU A 223 -13.72 -8.19 -13.65
C GLU A 223 -14.75 -7.39 -12.86
N ASP A 224 -14.66 -7.40 -11.54
CA ASP A 224 -15.64 -6.81 -10.64
C ASP A 224 -15.19 -5.49 -10.03
N GLU A 225 -13.85 -5.28 -9.89
CA GLU A 225 -13.32 -4.20 -9.06
C GLU A 225 -12.02 -3.59 -9.59
N TYR A 226 -11.72 -2.38 -9.11
CA TYR A 226 -10.46 -1.67 -9.33
C TYR A 226 -9.25 -2.56 -8.98
N PRO A 227 -8.15 -2.54 -9.74
CA PRO A 227 -7.86 -1.67 -10.89
C PRO A 227 -8.36 -2.19 -12.25
N PHE A 228 -9.24 -3.15 -12.30
CA PHE A 228 -9.94 -3.74 -13.47
C PHE A 228 -9.06 -4.42 -14.53
N LEU A 229 -7.79 -4.04 -14.66
CA LEU A 229 -6.94 -4.40 -15.80
C LEU A 229 -5.88 -5.44 -15.48
N MET A 230 -5.66 -5.78 -14.23
CA MET A 230 -4.64 -6.72 -13.75
C MET A 230 -5.00 -7.27 -12.37
N GLY A 231 -4.34 -8.36 -11.96
CA GLY A 231 -4.66 -9.13 -10.76
C GLY A 231 -5.28 -10.49 -11.10
N TYR A 232 -5.18 -10.94 -12.34
CA TYR A 232 -5.67 -12.25 -12.77
C TYR A 232 -4.80 -13.38 -12.21
N ALA A 233 -5.41 -14.53 -11.88
CA ALA A 233 -4.70 -15.68 -11.31
C ALA A 233 -3.60 -16.25 -12.23
N GLN A 234 -3.70 -16.03 -13.55
CA GLN A 234 -2.70 -16.46 -14.53
C GLN A 234 -1.49 -15.51 -14.65
N GLU A 235 -1.51 -14.37 -13.98
CA GLU A 235 -0.36 -13.47 -13.90
C GLU A 235 0.60 -13.97 -12.82
N THR A 236 1.55 -14.84 -13.20
CA THR A 236 2.42 -15.58 -12.29
C THR A 236 3.86 -15.08 -12.24
N GLY A 237 4.14 -13.92 -12.84
CA GLY A 237 5.48 -13.39 -13.04
C GLY A 237 6.00 -13.61 -14.45
N ALA A 238 7.17 -13.07 -14.74
CA ALA A 238 7.85 -13.21 -16.03
C ALA A 238 9.36 -13.32 -15.84
N CYS A 239 10.08 -13.80 -16.84
CA CYS A 239 11.55 -13.94 -16.80
C CYS A 239 12.02 -14.72 -15.57
N GLU A 240 12.91 -14.14 -14.75
CA GLU A 240 13.38 -14.75 -13.50
C GLU A 240 12.29 -14.74 -12.40
N GLY A 241 11.29 -13.86 -12.50
CA GLY A 241 10.17 -13.76 -11.58
C GLY A 241 9.03 -14.74 -11.85
N GLU A 242 9.16 -15.68 -12.81
CA GLU A 242 8.12 -16.68 -13.08
C GLU A 242 7.87 -17.55 -11.83
N ASN A 243 6.59 -17.63 -11.42
CA ASN A 243 6.09 -18.27 -10.19
C ASN A 243 6.41 -17.52 -8.87
N TYR A 244 6.90 -16.28 -8.94
CA TYR A 244 7.09 -15.41 -7.77
C TYR A 244 6.00 -14.35 -7.61
N ASN A 245 4.97 -14.38 -8.46
CA ASN A 245 3.73 -13.62 -8.32
C ASN A 245 2.54 -14.57 -8.17
N VAL A 246 1.73 -14.37 -7.13
CA VAL A 246 0.57 -15.23 -6.81
C VAL A 246 -0.64 -14.35 -6.55
N ASN A 247 -1.57 -14.33 -7.49
CA ASN A 247 -2.83 -13.64 -7.38
C ASN A 247 -3.95 -14.60 -6.97
N LEU A 248 -4.71 -14.23 -5.96
CA LEU A 248 -5.84 -14.97 -5.41
C LEU A 248 -7.12 -14.12 -5.52
N PRO A 249 -7.62 -13.91 -6.76
CA PRO A 249 -8.80 -13.08 -7.00
C PRO A 249 -10.08 -13.79 -6.52
N MET A 250 -10.92 -13.08 -5.77
CA MET A 250 -12.14 -13.59 -5.18
C MET A 250 -13.37 -12.79 -5.64
N PRO A 251 -14.56 -13.39 -5.76
CA PRO A 251 -15.78 -12.70 -6.17
C PRO A 251 -16.26 -11.69 -5.12
N LEU A 252 -17.09 -10.75 -5.55
CA LEU A 252 -17.81 -9.86 -4.62
C LEU A 252 -18.59 -10.69 -3.59
N ALA A 253 -18.83 -10.11 -2.42
CA ALA A 253 -19.47 -10.74 -1.28
C ALA A 253 -18.72 -11.99 -0.73
N THR A 254 -17.42 -12.13 -1.04
CA THR A 254 -16.58 -13.16 -0.40
C THR A 254 -16.61 -13.00 1.11
N ALA A 255 -17.03 -14.07 1.80
CA ALA A 255 -17.08 -14.14 3.26
C ALA A 255 -15.90 -14.95 3.81
N TRP A 256 -15.82 -15.04 5.14
CA TRP A 256 -14.70 -15.67 5.84
C TRP A 256 -14.31 -17.06 5.33
N HIS A 257 -15.27 -17.91 5.00
CA HIS A 257 -14.95 -19.28 4.57
C HIS A 257 -13.99 -19.29 3.37
N ASP A 258 -14.34 -18.57 2.30
CA ASP A 258 -13.58 -18.57 1.04
C ASP A 258 -12.31 -17.73 1.18
N TYR A 259 -12.40 -16.60 1.89
CA TYR A 259 -11.22 -15.77 2.20
C TYR A 259 -10.17 -16.54 3.00
N ARG A 260 -10.60 -17.32 4.00
CA ARG A 260 -9.72 -18.18 4.78
C ARG A 260 -8.98 -19.21 3.91
N GLU A 261 -9.67 -19.84 2.95
CA GLU A 261 -9.05 -20.83 2.05
C GLU A 261 -7.97 -20.17 1.19
N ALA A 262 -8.23 -18.97 0.65
CA ALA A 262 -7.26 -18.20 -0.09
C ALA A 262 -6.04 -17.80 0.80
N LEU A 263 -6.28 -17.33 2.03
CA LEU A 263 -5.22 -16.97 2.96
C LEU A 263 -4.38 -18.19 3.37
N GLN A 264 -5.00 -19.34 3.63
CA GLN A 264 -4.28 -20.59 3.92
C GLN A 264 -3.43 -21.05 2.74
N HIS A 265 -3.92 -20.88 1.50
CA HIS A 265 -3.12 -21.13 0.31
C HIS A 265 -1.90 -20.21 0.25
N ALA A 266 -2.07 -18.90 0.48
CA ALA A 266 -0.97 -17.94 0.54
C ALA A 266 0.06 -18.32 1.62
N ILE A 267 -0.37 -18.66 2.83
CA ILE A 267 0.54 -19.11 3.92
C ILE A 267 1.29 -20.37 3.51
N SER A 268 0.66 -21.33 2.84
CA SER A 268 1.32 -22.54 2.33
C SER A 268 2.40 -22.20 1.29
N ARG A 269 2.15 -21.20 0.44
CA ARG A 269 3.14 -20.69 -0.54
C ARG A 269 4.31 -20.00 0.18
N LEU A 270 4.05 -19.20 1.22
CA LEU A 270 5.08 -18.60 2.06
C LEU A 270 5.98 -19.68 2.70
N GLN A 271 5.38 -20.70 3.30
CA GLN A 271 6.13 -21.79 3.94
C GLN A 271 6.99 -22.57 2.94
N ALA A 272 6.52 -22.76 1.70
CA ALA A 272 7.30 -23.39 0.63
C ALA A 272 8.46 -22.51 0.15
N TYR A 273 8.25 -21.20 0.02
CA TYR A 273 9.28 -20.24 -0.38
C TYR A 273 10.33 -20.02 0.71
N ARG A 274 9.93 -20.10 1.98
CA ARG A 274 10.81 -19.89 3.16
C ARG A 274 11.50 -18.53 3.13
N PRO A 275 10.74 -17.41 3.14
CA PRO A 275 11.34 -16.09 3.22
C PRO A 275 12.01 -15.85 4.56
N ASP A 276 12.94 -14.91 4.61
CA ASP A 276 13.64 -14.50 5.84
C ASP A 276 12.84 -13.41 6.58
N VAL A 277 12.05 -12.62 5.84
CA VAL A 277 11.16 -11.57 6.36
C VAL A 277 9.84 -11.58 5.60
N LEU A 278 8.75 -11.39 6.32
CA LEU A 278 7.41 -11.18 5.77
C LEU A 278 7.01 -9.71 5.91
N ILE A 279 6.67 -9.07 4.79
CA ILE A 279 5.97 -7.79 4.77
C ILE A 279 4.48 -8.09 4.57
N VAL A 280 3.62 -7.44 5.35
CA VAL A 280 2.17 -7.51 5.18
C VAL A 280 1.65 -6.14 4.78
N SER A 281 1.25 -5.99 3.51
CA SER A 281 0.44 -4.84 3.07
C SER A 281 -0.95 -5.02 3.64
N LEU A 282 -1.23 -4.26 4.72
CA LEU A 282 -2.42 -4.42 5.55
C LEU A 282 -3.50 -3.41 5.17
N GLY A 283 -4.43 -3.81 4.31
CA GLY A 283 -5.72 -3.18 4.13
C GLY A 283 -6.81 -3.87 4.93
N VAL A 284 -7.83 -3.14 5.35
CA VAL A 284 -9.02 -3.67 6.04
C VAL A 284 -10.32 -3.26 5.36
N ASP A 285 -10.25 -2.89 4.10
CA ASP A 285 -11.36 -2.59 3.19
C ASP A 285 -12.09 -3.85 2.66
N THR A 286 -11.61 -5.04 3.02
CA THR A 286 -12.33 -6.31 2.90
C THR A 286 -13.55 -6.40 3.83
N TYR A 287 -13.77 -5.39 4.72
CA TYR A 287 -14.90 -5.34 5.65
C TYR A 287 -16.23 -5.12 4.91
N LYS A 288 -17.30 -5.81 5.35
CA LYS A 288 -18.61 -5.84 4.70
C LYS A 288 -19.29 -4.48 4.48
N ASP A 289 -19.00 -3.49 5.33
CA ASP A 289 -19.57 -2.15 5.27
C ASP A 289 -18.53 -1.10 4.81
N ASP A 290 -17.44 -1.53 4.18
CA ASP A 290 -16.46 -0.59 3.64
C ASP A 290 -17.02 0.11 2.39
N PRO A 291 -16.97 1.46 2.31
CA PRO A 291 -17.58 2.21 1.21
C PRO A 291 -16.86 2.03 -0.14
N VAL A 292 -15.63 1.48 -0.13
CA VAL A 292 -14.84 1.21 -1.35
C VAL A 292 -14.46 -0.27 -1.48
N GLY A 293 -15.01 -1.12 -0.60
CA GLY A 293 -14.84 -2.58 -0.62
C GLY A 293 -16.12 -3.29 -1.02
N GLY A 294 -16.02 -4.59 -1.33
CA GLY A 294 -17.16 -5.40 -1.74
C GLY A 294 -17.14 -6.83 -1.18
N PHE A 295 -16.24 -7.14 -0.23
CA PHE A 295 -16.27 -8.41 0.50
C PHE A 295 -17.23 -8.35 1.69
N ALA A 296 -17.41 -9.49 2.38
CA ALA A 296 -18.36 -9.64 3.46
C ALA A 296 -17.69 -10.11 4.77
N LEU A 297 -16.45 -9.66 5.04
CA LEU A 297 -15.77 -9.99 6.28
C LEU A 297 -16.36 -9.20 7.45
N GLU A 298 -16.46 -9.88 8.59
CA GLU A 298 -16.87 -9.30 9.87
C GLU A 298 -15.64 -8.86 10.69
N SER A 299 -15.84 -8.01 11.69
CA SER A 299 -14.71 -7.54 12.53
C SER A 299 -13.97 -8.68 13.25
N GLU A 300 -14.65 -9.76 13.60
CA GLU A 300 -14.06 -10.94 14.24
C GLU A 300 -13.15 -11.74 13.31
N ASP A 301 -13.34 -11.64 11.99
CA ASP A 301 -12.52 -12.33 11.00
C ASP A 301 -11.11 -11.76 10.94
N TYR A 302 -10.94 -10.46 11.22
CA TYR A 302 -9.62 -9.83 11.27
C TYR A 302 -8.72 -10.39 12.39
N LEU A 303 -9.32 -10.82 13.50
CA LEU A 303 -8.56 -11.57 14.52
C LEU A 303 -7.99 -12.88 13.97
N ARG A 304 -8.82 -13.61 13.20
CA ARG A 304 -8.43 -14.87 12.58
C ARG A 304 -7.42 -14.68 11.46
N ILE A 305 -7.49 -13.56 10.72
CA ILE A 305 -6.47 -13.17 9.73
C ILE A 305 -5.11 -13.04 10.42
N GLY A 306 -5.05 -12.27 11.51
CA GLY A 306 -3.83 -12.12 12.31
C GLY A 306 -3.29 -13.47 12.83
N GLU A 307 -4.16 -14.33 13.38
CA GLU A 307 -3.80 -15.67 13.84
C GLU A 307 -3.21 -16.54 12.71
N LEU A 308 -3.78 -16.49 11.49
CA LEU A 308 -3.24 -17.23 10.35
C LEU A 308 -1.90 -16.69 9.87
N ILE A 309 -1.73 -15.37 9.82
CA ILE A 309 -0.44 -14.75 9.45
C ILE A 309 0.65 -15.15 10.44
N SER A 310 0.35 -15.20 11.75
CA SER A 310 1.33 -15.60 12.78
C SER A 310 1.87 -17.02 12.61
N LEU A 311 1.09 -17.92 11.95
CA LEU A 311 1.54 -19.29 11.66
C LEU A 311 2.70 -19.36 10.65
N ALA A 312 3.00 -18.26 9.94
CA ALA A 312 4.20 -18.18 9.12
C ALA A 312 5.48 -18.24 9.97
N GLY A 313 5.44 -17.81 11.24
CA GLY A 313 6.55 -17.88 12.19
C GLY A 313 7.76 -17.03 11.81
N LEU A 314 7.53 -15.95 11.04
CA LEU A 314 8.57 -15.10 10.46
C LEU A 314 8.67 -13.75 11.19
N PRO A 315 9.83 -13.07 11.18
CA PRO A 315 9.89 -11.65 11.42
C PRO A 315 8.91 -10.94 10.47
N THR A 316 7.98 -10.14 11.02
CA THR A 316 6.85 -9.60 10.24
C THR A 316 6.77 -8.08 10.35
N HIS A 317 6.74 -7.43 9.20
CA HIS A 317 6.60 -5.99 9.07
C HIS A 317 5.23 -5.66 8.47
N PHE A 318 4.28 -5.20 9.28
CA PHE A 318 3.00 -4.68 8.80
C PHE A 318 3.16 -3.27 8.26
N ILE A 319 2.58 -2.99 7.10
CA ILE A 319 2.51 -1.67 6.47
C ILE A 319 1.05 -1.36 6.16
N LEU A 320 0.55 -0.25 6.69
CA LEU A 320 -0.86 0.12 6.54
C LEU A 320 -1.15 0.56 5.11
N GLU A 321 -2.23 0.00 4.54
CA GLU A 321 -2.78 0.35 3.22
C GLU A 321 -4.22 0.88 3.35
N GLY A 322 -5.20 0.24 2.72
CA GLY A 322 -6.60 0.64 2.66
C GLY A 322 -7.43 0.36 3.92
N GLY A 323 -8.71 0.71 3.82
CA GLY A 323 -9.71 0.59 4.85
C GLY A 323 -10.38 1.92 5.17
N TYR A 324 -11.68 2.02 4.90
CA TYR A 324 -12.41 3.30 4.85
C TYR A 324 -13.74 3.24 5.62
N ALA A 325 -14.08 2.09 6.21
CA ALA A 325 -15.22 1.93 7.12
C ALA A 325 -14.91 2.57 8.49
N MET A 326 -15.00 3.90 8.58
CA MET A 326 -14.56 4.71 9.73
C MET A 326 -15.05 4.17 11.08
N ALA A 327 -16.27 3.62 11.16
CA ALA A 327 -16.84 3.08 12.41
C ALA A 327 -16.18 1.76 12.87
N ALA A 328 -15.53 1.01 11.98
CA ALA A 328 -14.93 -0.30 12.26
C ALA A 328 -13.41 -0.32 12.05
N LEU A 329 -12.85 0.67 11.34
CA LEU A 329 -11.47 0.72 10.89
C LEU A 329 -10.47 0.41 12.02
N GLY A 330 -10.50 1.16 13.10
CA GLY A 330 -9.57 0.97 14.23
C GLY A 330 -9.71 -0.40 14.88
N ARG A 331 -10.97 -0.89 15.05
CA ARG A 331 -11.24 -2.23 15.59
C ARG A 331 -10.67 -3.33 14.68
N ASN A 332 -10.89 -3.22 13.37
CA ASN A 332 -10.44 -4.23 12.42
C ASN A 332 -8.91 -4.32 12.37
N VAL A 333 -8.22 -3.18 12.32
CA VAL A 333 -6.75 -3.13 12.41
C VAL A 333 -6.25 -3.69 13.76
N GLY A 334 -6.84 -3.25 14.89
CA GLY A 334 -6.51 -3.75 16.23
C GLY A 334 -6.71 -5.26 16.35
N ASN A 335 -7.75 -5.82 15.72
CA ASN A 335 -8.02 -7.25 15.70
C ASN A 335 -6.94 -8.04 14.95
N VAL A 336 -6.48 -7.57 13.78
CA VAL A 336 -5.37 -8.24 13.05
C VAL A 336 -4.14 -8.33 13.94
N ILE A 337 -3.73 -7.22 14.54
CA ILE A 337 -2.53 -7.17 15.37
C ILE A 337 -2.70 -8.01 16.64
N THR A 338 -3.89 -7.99 17.25
CA THR A 338 -4.21 -8.85 18.42
C THR A 338 -4.14 -10.33 18.06
N GLY A 339 -4.68 -10.72 16.92
CA GLY A 339 -4.62 -12.11 16.46
C GLY A 339 -3.19 -12.57 16.16
N PHE A 340 -2.38 -11.70 15.57
CA PHE A 340 -0.98 -11.99 15.26
C PHE A 340 -0.10 -12.14 16.51
N GLU A 341 -0.36 -11.38 17.57
CA GLU A 341 0.46 -11.38 18.79
C GLU A 341 0.07 -12.46 19.81
N LYS A 342 -1.04 -13.20 19.59
CA LYS A 342 -1.42 -14.36 20.43
C LYS A 342 -0.41 -15.53 20.26
#